data_e7c201bcf649058e879a50456fe13dba
#
_entry.id   e7c201bcf649058e879a50456fe13dba
#
_cell.length_a   1.000
_cell.length_b   1.000
_cell.length_c   1.000
_cell.angle_alpha   90.00
_cell.angle_beta   90.00
_cell.angle_gamma   90.00
#
_symmetry.space_group_name_H-M   'P 1'
#
loop_
_entity.id
_entity.type
_entity.pdbx_description
1 polymer ?
#
loop_
_entity_poly.entity_id
_entity_poly.type
_entity_poly.pdbx_seq_one_letter_code
_entity_poly.pdbx_strand_id
1 'polypeptide(L)'
;MSAETPSAQEPSARWLSQLPPQAALIDSGPLLALFNRSDKWHAPTLAWLQANPQVRLHSTWPVLTEVCALLARRIHNGAALDFLQWVQRGAVQLDAPADWSLTSVLAICQRFASLPLDLADASVAEAAERLQIRFIVSIDKDFDVYRDAKGQVLVNLLR
;
A
#
# COMPACT_ATOMS: atom_id res chain seq x y z
N MET A 1 -40.63 -37.29 -13.29
CA MET A 1 -40.56 -35.81 -13.15
C MET A 1 -39.31 -35.48 -12.38
N SER A 2 -38.25 -35.17 -13.10
CA SER A 2 -36.96 -34.82 -12.52
C SER A 2 -36.97 -33.32 -12.25
N ALA A 3 -36.80 -32.95 -10.98
CA ALA A 3 -36.69 -31.56 -10.58
C ALA A 3 -35.28 -31.06 -10.94
N GLU A 4 -35.20 -30.12 -11.90
CA GLU A 4 -33.99 -29.38 -12.19
C GLU A 4 -33.69 -28.42 -11.02
N THR A 5 -32.57 -28.64 -10.39
CA THR A 5 -32.02 -27.72 -9.38
C THR A 5 -31.53 -26.47 -10.13
N PRO A 6 -31.94 -25.25 -9.75
CA PRO A 6 -31.40 -24.03 -10.41
C PRO A 6 -29.90 -23.91 -10.09
N SER A 7 -29.07 -23.87 -11.13
CA SER A 7 -27.64 -23.62 -11.01
C SER A 7 -27.45 -22.20 -10.46
N ALA A 8 -26.77 -22.10 -9.32
CA ALA A 8 -26.30 -20.83 -8.81
C ALA A 8 -25.36 -20.22 -9.86
N GLN A 9 -25.78 -19.14 -10.52
CA GLN A 9 -24.94 -18.39 -11.44
C GLN A 9 -23.76 -17.83 -10.64
N GLU A 10 -22.54 -18.24 -10.99
CA GLU A 10 -21.34 -17.60 -10.47
C GLU A 10 -21.38 -16.10 -10.78
N PRO A 11 -21.05 -15.24 -9.81
CA PRO A 11 -21.01 -13.79 -10.05
C PRO A 11 -20.05 -13.51 -11.21
N SER A 12 -20.52 -12.84 -12.25
CA SER A 12 -19.69 -12.48 -13.39
C SER A 12 -18.47 -11.68 -12.93
N ALA A 13 -17.29 -11.88 -13.53
CA ALA A 13 -16.04 -11.18 -13.21
C ALA A 13 -16.22 -9.63 -13.22
N ARG A 14 -17.19 -9.12 -13.95
CA ARG A 14 -17.57 -7.72 -14.00
C ARG A 14 -18.16 -7.21 -12.68
N TRP A 15 -18.79 -8.06 -11.89
CA TRP A 15 -19.34 -7.72 -10.59
C TRP A 15 -18.24 -7.57 -9.52
N LEU A 16 -17.23 -8.44 -9.59
CA LEU A 16 -16.08 -8.40 -8.68
C LEU A 16 -15.24 -7.12 -8.87
N SER A 17 -15.19 -6.55 -10.08
CA SER A 17 -14.50 -5.29 -10.36
C SER A 17 -15.22 -4.03 -9.83
N GLN A 18 -16.46 -4.16 -9.38
CA GLN A 18 -17.27 -3.06 -8.82
C GLN A 18 -17.27 -3.06 -7.28
N LEU A 19 -16.69 -4.08 -6.65
CA LEU A 19 -16.57 -4.09 -5.18
C LEU A 19 -15.50 -3.07 -4.74
N PRO A 20 -15.76 -2.33 -3.67
CA PRO A 20 -14.76 -1.44 -3.11
C PRO A 20 -13.52 -2.25 -2.70
N PRO A 21 -12.31 -1.68 -2.80
CA PRO A 21 -11.11 -2.37 -2.39
C PRO A 21 -11.19 -2.74 -0.91
N GLN A 22 -10.78 -3.97 -0.57
CA GLN A 22 -10.76 -4.46 0.80
C GLN A 22 -9.38 -4.38 1.44
N ALA A 23 -8.34 -4.30 0.61
CA ALA A 23 -6.96 -4.16 1.05
C ALA A 23 -6.21 -3.23 0.10
N ALA A 24 -5.27 -2.46 0.64
CA ALA A 24 -4.37 -1.61 -0.13
C ALA A 24 -3.00 -1.56 0.55
N LEU A 25 -1.95 -1.42 -0.24
CA LEU A 25 -0.64 -1.01 0.27
C LEU A 25 -0.69 0.48 0.59
N ILE A 26 0.04 0.91 1.61
CA ILE A 26 0.26 2.31 1.91
C ILE A 26 1.75 2.60 1.97
N ASP A 27 2.14 3.63 1.26
CA ASP A 27 3.52 4.11 1.12
C ASP A 27 3.88 5.13 2.20
N SER A 28 5.17 5.47 2.28
CA SER A 28 5.70 6.40 3.29
C SER A 28 5.14 7.81 3.18
N GLY A 29 4.88 8.33 1.99
CA GLY A 29 4.38 9.69 1.80
C GLY A 29 3.07 9.98 2.55
N PRO A 30 2.00 9.24 2.33
CA PRO A 30 0.75 9.38 3.08
C PRO A 30 0.90 9.17 4.58
N LEU A 31 1.74 8.21 5.00
CA LEU A 31 2.00 7.96 6.42
C LEU A 31 2.70 9.16 7.09
N LEU A 32 3.70 9.75 6.43
CA LEU A 32 4.35 10.97 6.89
C LEU A 32 3.36 12.14 6.99
N ALA A 33 2.52 12.30 5.97
CA ALA A 33 1.52 13.36 5.93
C ALA A 33 0.52 13.26 7.08
N LEU A 34 0.10 12.05 7.46
CA LEU A 34 -0.82 11.83 8.59
C LEU A 34 -0.25 12.36 9.92
N PHE A 35 1.05 12.22 10.14
CA PHE A 35 1.73 12.63 11.37
C PHE A 35 2.39 14.00 11.27
N ASN A 36 2.16 14.73 10.18
CA ASN A 36 2.65 16.09 9.97
C ASN A 36 1.51 17.02 9.53
N ARG A 37 0.90 17.74 10.47
CA ARG A 37 -0.23 18.65 10.19
C ARG A 37 0.06 19.75 9.19
N SER A 38 1.34 20.10 9.02
CA SER A 38 1.79 21.13 8.06
C SER A 38 1.97 20.57 6.64
N ASP A 39 1.85 19.26 6.45
CA ASP A 39 1.96 18.65 5.14
C ASP A 39 0.69 18.92 4.30
N LYS A 40 0.87 19.31 3.04
CA LYS A 40 -0.25 19.55 2.12
C LYS A 40 -1.14 18.34 1.90
N TRP A 41 -0.60 17.14 2.08
CA TRP A 41 -1.33 15.87 1.94
C TRP A 41 -1.96 15.39 3.24
N HIS A 42 -1.77 16.11 4.36
CA HIS A 42 -2.37 15.72 5.65
C HIS A 42 -3.90 15.61 5.55
N ALA A 43 -4.56 16.70 5.16
CA ALA A 43 -6.02 16.72 5.08
C ALA A 43 -6.59 15.74 4.03
N PRO A 44 -6.05 15.65 2.79
CA PRO A 44 -6.51 14.66 1.82
C PRO A 44 -6.35 13.22 2.31
N THR A 45 -5.22 12.87 2.92
CA THR A 45 -4.96 11.51 3.41
C THR A 45 -5.88 11.15 4.57
N LEU A 46 -6.08 12.07 5.51
CA LEU A 46 -6.99 11.87 6.64
C LEU A 46 -8.44 11.68 6.17
N ALA A 47 -8.89 12.52 5.23
CA ALA A 47 -10.22 12.42 4.66
C ALA A 47 -10.43 11.08 3.93
N TRP A 48 -9.42 10.63 3.17
CA TRP A 48 -9.48 9.34 2.50
C TRP A 48 -9.61 8.18 3.50
N LEU A 49 -8.81 8.17 4.57
CA LEU A 49 -8.89 7.14 5.62
C LEU A 49 -10.26 7.10 6.29
N GLN A 50 -10.81 8.27 6.62
CA GLN A 50 -12.12 8.37 7.25
C GLN A 50 -13.26 7.90 6.34
N ALA A 51 -13.13 8.12 5.03
CA ALA A 51 -14.11 7.69 4.04
C ALA A 51 -14.01 6.19 3.68
N ASN A 52 -12.90 5.54 4.00
CA ASN A 52 -12.61 4.16 3.60
C ASN A 52 -12.24 3.25 4.80
N PRO A 53 -13.04 3.22 5.89
CA PRO A 53 -12.71 2.47 7.10
C PRO A 53 -12.69 0.94 6.87
N GLN A 54 -13.29 0.46 5.78
CA GLN A 54 -13.33 -0.96 5.41
C GLN A 54 -12.03 -1.45 4.76
N VAL A 55 -11.17 -0.54 4.28
CA VAL A 55 -9.93 -0.91 3.60
C VAL A 55 -8.86 -1.26 4.63
N ARG A 56 -8.38 -2.50 4.58
CA ARG A 56 -7.22 -2.92 5.39
C ARG A 56 -5.94 -2.41 4.73
N LEU A 57 -5.20 -1.59 5.46
CA LEU A 57 -3.91 -1.08 5.01
C LEU A 57 -2.80 -2.06 5.34
N HIS A 58 -1.93 -2.29 4.38
CA HIS A 58 -0.70 -3.08 4.52
C HIS A 58 0.51 -2.20 4.22
N SER A 59 1.59 -2.38 4.93
CA SER A 59 2.86 -1.72 4.65
C SER A 59 4.04 -2.63 4.97
N THR A 60 5.24 -2.15 4.73
CA THR A 60 6.47 -2.93 4.86
C THR A 60 7.39 -2.36 5.93
N TRP A 61 8.32 -3.18 6.43
CA TRP A 61 9.34 -2.73 7.38
C TRP A 61 10.25 -1.61 6.83
N PRO A 62 10.70 -1.64 5.57
CA PRO A 62 11.44 -0.51 5.00
C PRO A 62 10.66 0.80 5.03
N VAL A 63 9.35 0.78 4.74
CA VAL A 63 8.48 1.96 4.85
C VAL A 63 8.42 2.47 6.30
N LEU A 64 8.23 1.59 7.28
CA LEU A 64 8.22 2.00 8.68
C LEU A 64 9.53 2.65 9.09
N THR A 65 10.65 2.07 8.68
CA THR A 65 11.99 2.60 8.96
C THR A 65 12.14 4.01 8.39
N GLU A 66 11.74 4.21 7.16
CA GLU A 66 11.80 5.52 6.50
C GLU A 66 10.91 6.55 7.20
N VAL A 67 9.64 6.20 7.46
CA VAL A 67 8.69 7.08 8.14
C VAL A 67 9.21 7.50 9.52
N CYS A 68 9.67 6.55 10.34
CA CYS A 68 10.22 6.84 11.67
C CYS A 68 11.43 7.77 11.59
N ALA A 69 12.36 7.49 10.69
CA ALA A 69 13.56 8.32 10.53
C ALA A 69 13.22 9.75 10.07
N LEU A 70 12.26 9.91 9.18
CA LEU A 70 11.84 11.21 8.67
C LEU A 70 11.02 11.99 9.70
N LEU A 71 10.10 11.35 10.43
CA LEU A 71 9.34 12.00 11.52
C LEU A 71 10.28 12.49 12.63
N ALA A 72 11.21 11.64 13.07
CA ALA A 72 12.16 12.00 14.12
C ALA A 72 13.04 13.19 13.72
N ARG A 73 13.48 13.26 12.45
CA ARG A 73 14.34 14.35 11.97
C ARG A 73 13.59 15.63 11.65
N ARG A 74 12.38 15.55 11.10
CA ARG A 74 11.64 16.72 10.58
C ARG A 74 10.72 17.35 11.63
N ILE A 75 10.27 16.56 12.60
CA ILE A 75 9.34 16.99 13.63
C ILE A 75 10.01 16.80 15.00
N HIS A 76 9.92 15.63 15.56
CA HIS A 76 10.59 15.18 16.79
C HIS A 76 10.40 13.67 16.99
N ASN A 77 11.23 13.08 17.87
CA ASN A 77 11.17 11.64 18.12
C ASN A 77 9.80 11.14 18.63
N GLY A 78 9.07 11.96 19.38
CA GLY A 78 7.72 11.64 19.85
C GLY A 78 6.74 11.35 18.70
N ALA A 79 6.84 12.07 17.57
CA ALA A 79 6.00 11.81 16.40
C ALA A 79 6.27 10.42 15.79
N ALA A 80 7.52 9.98 15.77
CA ALA A 80 7.86 8.62 15.34
C ALA A 80 7.30 7.56 16.30
N LEU A 81 7.33 7.78 17.62
CA LEU A 81 6.74 6.88 18.60
C LEU A 81 5.22 6.83 18.48
N ASP A 82 4.56 7.96 18.28
CA ASP A 82 3.10 8.02 18.07
C ASP A 82 2.70 7.22 16.83
N PHE A 83 3.47 7.35 15.74
CA PHE A 83 3.28 6.57 14.54
C PHE A 83 3.41 5.06 14.80
N LEU A 84 4.47 4.62 15.48
CA LEU A 84 4.66 3.20 15.81
C LEU A 84 3.54 2.65 16.69
N GLN A 85 3.07 3.41 17.67
CA GLN A 85 1.94 3.01 18.50
C GLN A 85 0.65 2.88 17.69
N TRP A 86 0.42 3.78 16.74
CA TRP A 86 -0.73 3.72 15.85
C TRP A 86 -0.69 2.46 14.97
N VAL A 87 0.46 2.11 14.41
CA VAL A 87 0.65 0.85 13.67
C VAL A 87 0.43 -0.36 14.58
N GLN A 88 1.01 -0.36 15.79
CA GLN A 88 0.85 -1.45 16.77
C GLN A 88 -0.61 -1.72 17.13
N ARG A 89 -1.43 -0.67 17.18
CA ARG A 89 -2.88 -0.78 17.45
C ARG A 89 -3.68 -1.35 16.28
N GLY A 90 -3.04 -1.73 15.19
CA GLY A 90 -3.67 -2.38 14.06
C GLY A 90 -4.13 -1.46 12.93
N ALA A 91 -3.73 -0.19 12.94
CA ALA A 91 -4.08 0.75 11.88
C ALA A 91 -3.48 0.36 10.51
N VAL A 92 -2.33 -0.27 10.53
CA VAL A 92 -1.65 -0.82 9.35
C VAL A 92 -1.18 -2.23 9.68
N GLN A 93 -1.47 -3.18 8.82
CA GLN A 93 -0.95 -4.52 8.91
C GLN A 93 0.47 -4.54 8.33
N LEU A 94 1.43 -4.90 9.18
CA LEU A 94 2.82 -4.95 8.78
C LEU A 94 3.12 -6.27 8.08
N ASP A 95 3.60 -6.18 6.85
CA ASP A 95 3.95 -7.35 6.06
C ASP A 95 5.29 -7.94 6.49
N ALA A 96 5.35 -9.26 6.62
CA ALA A 96 6.58 -10.01 6.83
C ALA A 96 7.11 -10.48 5.46
N PRO A 97 8.33 -10.08 5.06
CA PRO A 97 8.90 -10.51 3.79
C PRO A 97 9.13 -12.03 3.78
N ALA A 98 9.05 -12.62 2.59
CA ALA A 98 9.45 -14.00 2.38
C ALA A 98 10.99 -14.11 2.25
N ASP A 99 11.55 -15.31 2.38
CA ASP A 99 13.00 -15.54 2.27
C ASP A 99 13.57 -15.08 0.91
N TRP A 100 12.76 -15.11 -0.13
CA TRP A 100 13.12 -14.70 -1.50
C TRP A 100 12.78 -13.23 -1.81
N SER A 101 12.17 -12.47 -0.90
CA SER A 101 11.72 -11.09 -1.14
C SER A 101 12.87 -10.16 -1.55
N LEU A 102 14.05 -10.30 -0.96
CA LEU A 102 15.21 -9.48 -1.35
C LEU A 102 15.60 -9.68 -2.82
N THR A 103 15.56 -10.91 -3.32
CA THR A 103 15.82 -11.19 -4.73
C THR A 103 14.80 -10.50 -5.64
N SER A 104 13.52 -10.55 -5.27
CA SER A 104 12.46 -9.88 -6.01
C SER A 104 12.56 -8.36 -5.96
N VAL A 105 12.86 -7.79 -4.80
CA VAL A 105 13.11 -6.35 -4.63
C VAL A 105 14.26 -5.89 -5.52
N LEU A 106 15.39 -6.61 -5.51
CA LEU A 106 16.53 -6.29 -6.37
C LEU A 106 16.15 -6.32 -7.86
N ALA A 107 15.39 -7.34 -8.28
CA ALA A 107 14.91 -7.44 -9.66
C ALA A 107 13.99 -6.27 -10.05
N ILE A 108 13.11 -5.81 -9.14
CA ILE A 108 12.27 -4.63 -9.33
C ILE A 108 13.14 -3.38 -9.49
N CYS A 109 14.09 -3.14 -8.60
CA CYS A 109 15.00 -2.00 -8.69
C CYS A 109 15.79 -1.99 -10.00
N GLN A 110 16.26 -3.13 -10.48
CA GLN A 110 16.98 -3.25 -11.75
C GLN A 110 16.08 -3.00 -12.95
N ARG A 111 14.86 -3.53 -12.95
CA ARG A 111 13.88 -3.34 -14.02
C ARG A 111 13.46 -1.88 -14.18
N PHE A 112 13.38 -1.14 -13.07
CA PHE A 112 13.01 0.27 -13.03
C PHE A 112 14.20 1.17 -12.66
N ALA A 113 15.41 0.84 -13.12
CA ALA A 113 16.64 1.59 -12.80
C ALA A 113 16.59 3.06 -13.24
N SER A 114 15.74 3.42 -14.18
CA SER A 114 15.49 4.81 -14.60
C SER A 114 14.54 5.59 -13.66
N LEU A 115 13.81 4.89 -12.80
CA LEU A 115 13.01 5.48 -11.73
C LEU A 115 13.82 5.42 -10.45
N PRO A 116 13.80 6.48 -9.61
CA PRO A 116 14.50 6.46 -8.33
C PRO A 116 13.73 5.64 -7.28
N LEU A 117 13.32 4.41 -7.62
CA LEU A 117 12.72 3.48 -6.67
C LEU A 117 13.77 3.05 -5.65
N ASP A 118 13.61 3.51 -4.43
CA ASP A 118 14.45 3.08 -3.32
C ASP A 118 13.97 1.75 -2.72
N LEU A 119 14.65 1.31 -1.66
CA LEU A 119 14.28 0.05 -0.99
C LEU A 119 12.85 0.08 -0.45
N ALA A 120 12.38 1.21 0.08
CA ALA A 120 11.02 1.31 0.61
C ALA A 120 10.00 1.14 -0.51
N ASP A 121 10.14 1.89 -1.61
CA ASP A 121 9.25 1.80 -2.78
C ASP A 121 9.25 0.38 -3.38
N ALA A 122 10.43 -0.19 -3.58
CA ALA A 122 10.56 -1.53 -4.15
C ALA A 122 9.97 -2.61 -3.22
N SER A 123 10.07 -2.44 -1.90
CA SER A 123 9.45 -3.34 -0.94
C SER A 123 7.91 -3.30 -0.99
N VAL A 124 7.33 -2.12 -1.21
CA VAL A 124 5.88 -1.98 -1.41
C VAL A 124 5.45 -2.67 -2.70
N ALA A 125 6.18 -2.48 -3.79
CA ALA A 125 5.91 -3.13 -5.07
C ALA A 125 6.01 -4.67 -4.95
N GLU A 126 7.03 -5.18 -4.28
CA GLU A 126 7.20 -6.61 -4.01
C GLU A 126 6.04 -7.18 -3.17
N ALA A 127 5.69 -6.50 -2.09
CA ALA A 127 4.59 -6.91 -1.25
C ALA A 127 3.25 -6.91 -2.03
N ALA A 128 3.03 -5.93 -2.90
CA ALA A 128 1.86 -5.88 -3.76
C ALA A 128 1.77 -7.11 -4.68
N GLU A 129 2.87 -7.49 -5.33
CA GLU A 129 2.94 -8.68 -6.18
C GLU A 129 2.71 -9.96 -5.38
N ARG A 130 3.40 -10.14 -4.26
CA ARG A 130 3.35 -11.36 -3.43
C ARG A 130 1.99 -11.54 -2.74
N LEU A 131 1.41 -10.48 -2.21
CA LEU A 131 0.10 -10.48 -1.54
C LEU A 131 -1.07 -10.38 -2.53
N GLN A 132 -0.79 -10.16 -3.82
CA GLN A 132 -1.79 -9.95 -4.88
C GLN A 132 -2.73 -8.76 -4.57
N ILE A 133 -2.19 -7.72 -3.96
CA ILE A 133 -2.90 -6.46 -3.69
C ILE A 133 -2.61 -5.50 -4.84
N ARG A 134 -3.67 -5.03 -5.50
CA ARG A 134 -3.58 -4.15 -6.67
C ARG A 134 -3.78 -2.68 -6.37
N PHE A 135 -4.13 -2.36 -5.15
CA PHE A 135 -4.45 -1.01 -4.72
C PHE A 135 -3.33 -0.45 -3.85
N ILE A 136 -3.03 0.82 -4.06
CA ILE A 136 -2.03 1.56 -3.29
C ILE A 136 -2.57 2.92 -2.86
N VAL A 137 -2.18 3.36 -1.68
CA VAL A 137 -2.37 4.72 -1.17
C VAL A 137 -1.00 5.39 -1.19
N SER A 138 -0.76 6.24 -2.19
CA SER A 138 0.54 6.90 -2.39
C SER A 138 0.38 8.30 -2.97
N ILE A 139 1.32 9.17 -2.64
CA ILE A 139 1.48 10.50 -3.25
C ILE A 139 2.60 10.50 -4.30
N ASP A 140 3.37 9.41 -4.39
CA ASP A 140 4.46 9.27 -5.34
C ASP A 140 3.93 8.87 -6.73
N LYS A 141 4.39 9.59 -7.75
CA LYS A 141 4.03 9.34 -9.15
C LYS A 141 4.79 8.16 -9.75
N ASP A 142 5.87 7.71 -9.14
CA ASP A 142 6.65 6.59 -9.64
C ASP A 142 5.84 5.30 -9.64
N PHE A 143 4.89 5.16 -8.72
CA PHE A 143 3.94 4.03 -8.73
C PHE A 143 2.96 4.05 -9.91
N ASP A 144 2.74 5.18 -10.57
CA ASP A 144 1.92 5.24 -11.80
C ASP A 144 2.66 4.61 -12.99
N VAL A 145 3.99 4.66 -12.97
CA VAL A 145 4.86 4.07 -13.99
C VAL A 145 5.15 2.59 -13.72
N TYR A 146 5.15 2.21 -12.45
CA TYR A 146 5.41 0.83 -12.04
C TYR A 146 4.45 -0.16 -12.72
N ARG A 147 5.01 -1.30 -13.16
CA ARG A 147 4.27 -2.46 -13.68
C ARG A 147 4.81 -3.72 -13.03
N ASP A 148 3.93 -4.61 -12.62
CA ASP A 148 4.33 -5.92 -12.11
C ASP A 148 4.92 -6.81 -13.22
N ALA A 149 5.35 -8.03 -12.85
CA ALA A 149 5.91 -8.99 -13.80
C ALA A 149 4.93 -9.39 -14.93
N LYS A 150 3.63 -9.18 -14.72
CA LYS A 150 2.56 -9.44 -15.72
C LYS A 150 2.15 -8.17 -16.48
N GLY A 151 2.86 -7.06 -16.29
CA GLY A 151 2.54 -5.76 -16.91
C GLY A 151 1.34 -5.04 -16.30
N GLN A 152 0.87 -5.45 -15.13
CA GLN A 152 -0.29 -4.87 -14.47
C GLN A 152 0.10 -3.65 -13.64
N VAL A 153 -0.78 -2.66 -13.62
CA VAL A 153 -0.63 -1.42 -12.85
C VAL A 153 -1.08 -1.59 -11.40
N LEU A 154 -0.53 -0.77 -10.51
CA LEU A 154 -1.13 -0.47 -9.21
C LEU A 154 -2.16 0.66 -9.37
N VAL A 155 -3.33 0.47 -8.77
CA VAL A 155 -4.41 1.48 -8.78
C VAL A 155 -4.25 2.36 -7.55
N ASN A 156 -3.93 3.64 -7.75
CA ASN A 156 -3.80 4.58 -6.65
C ASN A 156 -5.17 5.06 -6.18
N LEU A 157 -5.42 4.96 -4.89
CA LEU A 157 -6.71 5.30 -4.27
C LEU A 157 -6.74 6.74 -3.70
N LEU A 158 -5.59 7.40 -3.60
CA LEU A 158 -5.47 8.73 -3.00
C LEU A 158 -5.49 9.86 -4.04
N ARG A 159 -5.11 9.55 -5.29
CA ARG A 159 -4.96 10.54 -6.37
C ARG A 159 -5.82 10.17 -7.56
#